data_b29242a776e2e36e04a5a9dcb227056a
#
_entry.id   b29242a776e2e36e04a5a9dcb227056a
#
_cell.length_a   1.000
_cell.length_b   1.000
_cell.length_c   1.000
_cell.angle_alpha   90.00
_cell.angle_beta   90.00
_cell.angle_gamma   90.00
#
_symmetry.space_group_name_H-M   'P 1'
#
loop_
_entity.id
_entity.type
_entity.pdbx_description
1 polymer ?
#
loop_
_entity_poly.entity_id
_entity_poly.type
_entity_poly.pdbx_seq_one_letter_code
_entity_poly.pdbx_strand_id
1 'polypeptide(L)'
;TVRLTQDRRIMVRNTAEVWPALNMSPSQLEQRKSRHLRGLKRRFPQLGHALFDSCWSGVTCVSGNNGQVFDQLDSKLLVAGCYNGGGIGLATLFGEQMAYQASGQATDAMAMIQARPKPNALPPQPFLSWGVRLRLVRDRIIARKEN
;
A
#
# COMPACT_ATOMS: atom_id res chain seq x y z
N THR A 1 9.76 4.17 3.04
CA THR A 1 9.18 5.44 3.52
C THR A 1 9.54 5.64 4.98
N VAL A 2 9.99 6.83 5.33
CA VAL A 2 10.24 7.26 6.71
C VAL A 2 9.36 8.47 6.99
N ARG A 3 8.75 8.51 8.15
CA ARG A 3 7.87 9.61 8.58
C ARG A 3 8.10 9.91 10.05
N LEU A 4 8.22 11.18 10.39
CA LEU A 4 8.20 11.67 11.77
C LEU A 4 6.76 11.93 12.17
N THR A 5 6.35 11.43 13.33
CA THR A 5 5.02 11.65 13.90
C THR A 5 5.03 12.90 14.80
N GLN A 6 3.85 13.42 15.15
CA GLN A 6 3.74 14.61 16.01
C GLN A 6 4.29 14.39 17.43
N ASP A 7 4.21 13.16 17.92
CA ASP A 7 4.74 12.72 19.21
C ASP A 7 6.22 12.28 19.15
N ARG A 8 6.95 12.75 18.13
CA ARG A 8 8.39 12.52 17.91
C ARG A 8 8.81 11.06 17.72
N ARG A 9 7.92 10.19 17.28
CA ARG A 9 8.28 8.84 16.88
C ARG A 9 8.62 8.78 15.38
N ILE A 10 9.49 7.86 15.01
CA ILE A 10 9.83 7.61 13.61
C ILE A 10 9.11 6.34 13.17
N MET A 11 8.23 6.50 12.18
CA MET A 11 7.58 5.38 11.51
C MET A 11 8.36 5.00 10.26
N VAL A 12 8.73 3.73 10.15
CA VAL A 12 9.45 3.19 8.99
C VAL A 12 8.61 2.12 8.31
N ARG A 13 8.34 2.30 7.01
CA ARG A 13 7.80 1.24 6.14
C ARG A 13 8.89 0.81 5.16
N ASN A 14 9.36 -0.40 5.29
CA ASN A 14 10.57 -0.86 4.58
C ASN A 14 10.39 -2.17 3.81
N THR A 15 9.37 -2.99 4.08
CA THR A 15 9.18 -4.28 3.42
C THR A 15 7.84 -4.34 2.70
N ALA A 16 7.84 -4.99 1.52
CA ALA A 16 6.65 -5.44 0.82
C ALA A 16 6.85 -6.91 0.48
N GLU A 17 5.87 -7.74 0.79
CA GLU A 17 5.94 -9.19 0.60
C GLU A 17 4.59 -9.72 0.09
N VAL A 18 4.64 -10.83 -0.65
CA VAL A 18 3.43 -11.61 -0.93
C VAL A 18 3.12 -12.45 0.30
N TRP A 19 1.95 -12.22 0.87
CA TRP A 19 1.54 -12.92 2.09
C TRP A 19 0.10 -13.43 1.97
N PRO A 20 -0.11 -14.65 1.49
CA PRO A 20 -1.45 -15.19 1.24
C PRO A 20 -2.32 -15.31 2.49
N ALA A 21 -1.71 -15.49 3.66
CA ALA A 21 -2.44 -15.60 4.93
C ALA A 21 -3.01 -14.27 5.44
N LEU A 22 -2.67 -13.14 4.80
CA LEU A 22 -3.11 -11.77 5.09
C LEU A 22 -2.72 -11.23 6.49
N ASN A 23 -2.22 -12.05 7.38
CA ASN A 23 -1.72 -11.66 8.70
C ASN A 23 -0.36 -12.30 8.98
N MET A 24 0.38 -11.76 9.94
CA MET A 24 1.68 -12.28 10.36
C MET A 24 1.63 -12.69 11.83
N SER A 25 2.29 -13.81 12.16
CA SER A 25 2.49 -14.23 13.53
C SER A 25 3.47 -13.29 14.27
N PRO A 26 3.45 -13.26 15.61
CA PRO A 26 4.40 -12.47 16.39
C PRO A 26 5.87 -12.77 16.05
N SER A 27 6.24 -14.03 15.84
CA SER A 27 7.60 -14.43 15.47
C SER A 27 8.01 -13.90 14.08
N GLN A 28 7.08 -13.87 13.14
CA GLN A 28 7.30 -13.30 11.81
C GLN A 28 7.47 -11.78 11.87
N LEU A 29 6.69 -11.09 12.70
CA LEU A 29 6.85 -9.64 12.92
C LEU A 29 8.21 -9.33 13.56
N GLU A 30 8.66 -10.12 14.53
CA GLU A 30 9.97 -9.92 15.17
C GLU A 30 11.14 -10.05 14.17
N GLN A 31 11.06 -11.00 13.23
CA GLN A 31 12.04 -11.08 12.13
C GLN A 31 12.05 -9.82 11.25
N ARG A 32 10.89 -9.22 10.98
CA ARG A 32 10.79 -7.98 10.19
C ARG A 32 11.31 -6.80 10.98
N LYS A 33 11.01 -6.72 12.26
CA LYS A 33 11.57 -5.73 13.19
C LYS A 33 13.09 -5.68 13.12
N SER A 34 13.76 -6.83 13.18
CA SER A 34 15.21 -6.92 13.03
C SER A 34 15.73 -6.38 11.68
N ARG A 35 14.99 -6.59 10.59
CA ARG A 35 15.33 -6.02 9.27
C ARG A 35 15.15 -4.49 9.25
N HIS A 36 14.07 -4.00 9.84
CA HIS A 36 13.80 -2.56 9.96
C HIS A 36 14.89 -1.86 10.78
N LEU A 37 15.32 -2.46 11.90
CA LEU A 37 16.44 -1.95 12.70
C LEU A 37 17.73 -1.81 11.89
N ARG A 38 18.10 -2.85 11.15
CA ARG A 38 19.30 -2.79 10.29
C ARG A 38 19.19 -1.67 9.24
N GLY A 39 18.05 -1.53 8.60
CA GLY A 39 17.81 -0.47 7.62
C GLY A 39 17.83 0.92 8.25
N LEU A 40 17.27 1.07 9.44
CA LEU A 40 17.29 2.33 10.19
C LEU A 40 18.72 2.74 10.55
N LYS A 41 19.50 1.82 11.14
CA LYS A 41 20.91 2.05 11.53
C LYS A 41 21.81 2.44 10.35
N ARG A 42 21.55 1.88 9.17
CA ARG A 42 22.30 2.24 7.95
C ARG A 42 22.01 3.67 7.49
N ARG A 43 20.76 4.07 7.52
CA ARG A 43 20.31 5.39 7.02
C ARG A 43 20.47 6.51 8.03
N PHE A 44 20.37 6.17 9.30
CA PHE A 44 20.42 7.10 10.42
C PHE A 44 21.34 6.53 11.53
N PRO A 45 22.68 6.51 11.33
CA PRO A 45 23.61 5.94 12.30
C PRO A 45 23.49 6.59 13.70
N GLN A 46 23.11 7.86 13.75
CA GLN A 46 22.89 8.60 14.99
C GLN A 46 21.71 8.09 15.82
N LEU A 47 20.82 7.30 15.22
CA LEU A 47 19.68 6.66 15.90
C LEU A 47 19.99 5.21 16.33
N GLY A 48 21.26 4.86 16.47
CA GLY A 48 21.70 3.50 16.82
C GLY A 48 21.14 2.94 18.10
N HIS A 49 20.66 3.81 19.01
CA HIS A 49 20.05 3.46 20.30
C HIS A 49 18.51 3.44 20.24
N ALA A 50 17.90 3.72 19.07
CA ALA A 50 16.46 3.72 18.95
C ALA A 50 15.85 2.36 19.29
N LEU A 51 14.87 2.36 20.19
CA LEU A 51 14.10 1.19 20.56
C LEU A 51 12.83 1.15 19.70
N PHE A 52 12.40 -0.06 19.34
CA PHE A 52 11.09 -0.24 18.72
C PHE A 52 10.00 -0.25 19.79
N ASP A 53 9.06 0.65 19.60
CA ASP A 53 7.84 0.69 20.37
C ASP A 53 6.84 -0.38 19.85
N SER A 54 6.60 -0.39 18.55
CA SER A 54 5.68 -1.33 17.92
C SER A 54 6.11 -1.73 16.50
N CYS A 55 5.67 -2.92 16.08
CA CYS A 55 5.84 -3.41 14.72
C CYS A 55 4.55 -4.09 14.28
N TRP A 56 4.05 -3.72 13.12
CA TRP A 56 2.81 -4.29 12.57
C TRP A 56 2.92 -4.57 11.07
N SER A 57 1.98 -5.33 10.57
CA SER A 57 1.77 -5.55 9.15
C SER A 57 0.39 -5.06 8.72
N GLY A 58 0.26 -4.69 7.46
CA GLY A 58 -1.01 -4.34 6.84
C GLY A 58 -1.07 -4.90 5.43
N VAL A 59 -2.28 -5.11 4.93
CA VAL A 59 -2.53 -5.60 3.58
C VAL A 59 -2.77 -4.42 2.65
N THR A 60 -2.15 -4.46 1.48
CA THR A 60 -2.34 -3.46 0.44
C THR A 60 -2.84 -4.14 -0.83
N CYS A 61 -3.96 -3.68 -1.36
CA CYS A 61 -4.43 -4.08 -2.68
C CYS A 61 -3.67 -3.28 -3.75
N VAL A 62 -3.15 -4.00 -4.75
CA VAL A 62 -2.37 -3.43 -5.86
C VAL A 62 -2.88 -4.02 -7.17
N SER A 63 -3.16 -3.16 -8.16
CA SER A 63 -3.47 -3.57 -9.53
C SER A 63 -2.23 -3.67 -10.40
N GLY A 64 -2.32 -4.40 -11.51
CA GLY A 64 -1.20 -4.57 -12.45
C GLY A 64 -0.82 -3.29 -13.19
N ASN A 65 -1.79 -2.42 -13.43
CA ASN A 65 -1.67 -1.18 -14.22
C ASN A 65 -1.79 0.10 -13.38
N ASN A 66 -1.73 0.01 -12.04
CA ASN A 66 -2.01 1.10 -11.10
C ASN A 66 -3.42 1.71 -11.20
N GLY A 67 -4.35 1.04 -11.88
CA GLY A 67 -5.76 1.44 -11.94
C GLY A 67 -6.40 1.34 -10.56
N GLN A 68 -7.36 2.22 -10.29
CA GLN A 68 -8.16 2.22 -9.07
C GLN A 68 -9.60 1.84 -9.38
N VAL A 69 -10.29 1.32 -8.38
CA VAL A 69 -11.72 1.07 -8.44
C VAL A 69 -12.44 2.32 -7.96
N PHE A 70 -13.35 2.84 -8.78
CA PHE A 70 -14.37 3.82 -8.43
C PHE A 70 -15.56 3.52 -9.33
N ASP A 71 -16.55 2.83 -8.79
CA ASP A 71 -17.63 2.28 -9.62
C ASP A 71 -18.95 2.20 -8.85
N GLN A 72 -20.02 2.09 -9.60
CA GLN A 72 -21.34 1.77 -9.07
C GLN A 72 -21.72 0.38 -9.59
N LEU A 73 -21.85 -0.58 -8.69
CA LEU A 73 -22.14 -1.98 -9.03
C LEU A 73 -23.64 -2.22 -9.21
N ASP A 74 -24.46 -1.49 -8.47
CA ASP A 74 -25.92 -1.45 -8.64
C ASP A 74 -26.49 -0.12 -8.14
N SER A 75 -27.80 0.05 -8.17
CA SER A 75 -28.47 1.31 -7.79
C SER A 75 -28.21 1.76 -6.35
N LYS A 76 -27.71 0.89 -5.48
CA LYS A 76 -27.48 1.15 -4.04
C LYS A 76 -26.06 0.87 -3.58
N LEU A 77 -25.19 0.36 -4.46
CA LEU A 77 -23.84 -0.07 -4.09
C LEU A 77 -22.79 0.69 -4.88
N LEU A 78 -22.14 1.64 -4.23
CA LEU A 78 -20.94 2.31 -4.70
C LEU A 78 -19.72 1.65 -4.10
N VAL A 79 -18.65 1.50 -4.88
CA VAL A 79 -17.39 0.90 -4.43
C VAL A 79 -16.20 1.76 -4.84
N ALA A 80 -15.26 1.91 -3.91
CA ALA A 80 -13.98 2.52 -4.18
C ALA A 80 -12.86 1.73 -3.51
N GLY A 81 -11.70 1.62 -4.17
CA GLY A 81 -10.61 0.83 -3.63
C GLY A 81 -9.40 0.70 -4.56
N CYS A 82 -8.54 -0.25 -4.23
CA CYS A 82 -7.31 -0.54 -4.98
C CYS A 82 -6.41 0.69 -5.13
N TYR A 83 -6.14 1.38 -4.02
CA TYR A 83 -5.38 2.64 -4.01
C TYR A 83 -3.87 2.48 -4.21
N ASN A 84 -3.38 1.27 -4.49
CA ASN A 84 -1.97 0.98 -4.84
C ASN A 84 -0.96 1.54 -3.82
N GLY A 85 -1.32 1.56 -2.54
CA GLY A 85 -0.50 2.09 -1.44
C GLY A 85 -0.66 3.59 -1.15
N GLY A 86 -1.40 4.33 -1.98
CA GLY A 86 -1.74 5.76 -1.78
C GLY A 86 -3.05 6.00 -1.03
N GLY A 87 -3.46 5.09 -0.13
CA GLY A 87 -4.81 5.03 0.43
C GLY A 87 -5.27 6.28 1.16
N ILE A 88 -4.43 6.96 1.93
CA ILE A 88 -4.87 8.08 2.77
C ILE A 88 -5.52 9.19 1.92
N GLY A 89 -4.79 9.77 0.97
CA GLY A 89 -5.31 10.85 0.14
C GLY A 89 -6.40 10.38 -0.83
N LEU A 90 -6.17 9.26 -1.52
CA LEU A 90 -7.10 8.75 -2.51
C LEU A 90 -8.41 8.27 -1.89
N ALA A 91 -8.37 7.60 -0.73
CA ALA A 91 -9.59 7.14 -0.08
C ALA A 91 -10.45 8.31 0.42
N THR A 92 -9.82 9.37 0.92
CA THR A 92 -10.53 10.59 1.32
C THR A 92 -11.22 11.24 0.11
N LEU A 93 -10.48 11.46 -0.98
CA LEU A 93 -11.03 12.03 -2.19
C LEU A 93 -12.15 11.16 -2.77
N PHE A 94 -11.93 9.86 -2.90
CA PHE A 94 -12.92 8.96 -3.47
C PHE A 94 -14.17 8.85 -2.58
N GLY A 95 -14.00 8.82 -1.26
CA GLY A 95 -15.11 8.83 -0.30
C GLY A 95 -15.98 10.08 -0.43
N GLU A 96 -15.35 11.25 -0.55
CA GLU A 96 -16.05 12.51 -0.79
C GLU A 96 -16.84 12.46 -2.12
N GLN A 97 -16.19 12.03 -3.21
CA GLN A 97 -16.86 11.96 -4.52
C GLN A 97 -17.98 10.91 -4.56
N MET A 98 -17.84 9.80 -3.81
CA MET A 98 -18.94 8.84 -3.65
C MET A 98 -20.15 9.44 -2.90
N ALA A 99 -19.90 10.28 -1.91
CA ALA A 99 -20.98 10.98 -1.20
C ALA A 99 -21.74 11.95 -2.13
N TYR A 100 -21.02 12.69 -2.98
CA TYR A 100 -21.64 13.52 -4.00
C TYR A 100 -22.47 12.69 -5.00
N GLN A 101 -21.91 11.57 -5.49
CA GLN A 101 -22.61 10.68 -6.41
C GLN A 101 -23.87 10.09 -5.76
N ALA A 102 -23.81 9.67 -4.51
CA ALA A 102 -24.97 9.16 -3.77
C ALA A 102 -26.07 10.22 -3.58
N SER A 103 -25.67 11.50 -3.54
CA SER A 103 -26.60 12.65 -3.45
C SER A 103 -27.08 13.16 -4.81
N GLY A 104 -26.74 12.45 -5.91
CA GLY A 104 -27.12 12.85 -7.27
C GLY A 104 -26.35 14.05 -7.81
N GLN A 105 -25.22 14.41 -7.20
CA GLN A 105 -24.39 15.53 -7.63
C GLN A 105 -23.23 15.02 -8.49
N ALA A 106 -22.95 15.74 -9.59
CA ALA A 106 -21.77 15.51 -10.43
C ALA A 106 -20.73 16.60 -10.14
N THR A 107 -19.44 16.20 -10.12
CA THR A 107 -18.31 17.12 -9.92
C THR A 107 -17.24 16.89 -10.97
N ASP A 108 -16.41 17.89 -11.24
CA ASP A 108 -15.26 17.75 -12.15
C ASP A 108 -14.27 16.71 -11.63
N ALA A 109 -14.05 16.66 -10.31
CA ALA A 109 -13.18 15.66 -9.67
C ALA A 109 -13.70 14.22 -9.90
N MET A 110 -15.02 14.01 -9.84
CA MET A 110 -15.62 12.72 -10.16
C MET A 110 -15.40 12.34 -11.62
N ALA A 111 -15.58 13.26 -12.55
CA ALA A 111 -15.33 13.04 -13.97
C ALA A 111 -13.85 12.67 -14.23
N MET A 112 -12.92 13.37 -13.57
CA MET A 112 -11.48 13.05 -13.64
C MET A 112 -11.15 11.67 -13.06
N ILE A 113 -11.80 11.26 -11.97
CA ILE A 113 -11.60 9.92 -11.38
C ILE A 113 -12.12 8.85 -12.33
N GLN A 114 -13.32 9.04 -12.90
CA GLN A 114 -13.94 8.08 -13.81
C GLN A 114 -13.19 7.94 -15.15
N ALA A 115 -12.49 8.98 -15.59
CA ALA A 115 -11.64 8.94 -16.78
C ALA A 115 -10.33 8.15 -16.56
N ARG A 116 -9.96 7.79 -15.33
CA ARG A 116 -8.74 7.00 -15.04
C ARG A 116 -8.92 5.55 -15.47
N PRO A 117 -7.82 4.88 -15.83
CA PRO A 117 -7.89 3.47 -16.19
C PRO A 117 -8.37 2.62 -15.00
N LYS A 118 -9.32 1.74 -15.25
CA LYS A 118 -9.74 0.71 -14.28
C LYS A 118 -8.64 -0.35 -14.10
N PRO A 119 -8.63 -1.10 -12.99
CA PRO A 119 -7.73 -2.23 -12.82
C PRO A 119 -7.86 -3.23 -13.97
N ASN A 120 -6.74 -3.63 -14.55
CA ASN A 120 -6.73 -4.67 -15.58
C ASN A 120 -6.94 -6.07 -14.97
N ALA A 121 -7.40 -7.00 -15.80
CA ALA A 121 -7.49 -8.40 -15.44
C ALA A 121 -6.10 -8.95 -15.06
N LEU A 122 -6.06 -9.76 -14.03
CA LEU A 122 -4.84 -10.40 -13.57
C LEU A 122 -4.76 -11.84 -14.09
N PRO A 123 -3.55 -12.38 -14.35
CA PRO A 123 -3.37 -13.77 -14.72
C PRO A 123 -3.94 -14.70 -13.63
N PRO A 124 -4.44 -15.88 -14.00
CA PRO A 124 -4.90 -16.85 -13.01
C PRO A 124 -3.72 -17.39 -12.16
N GLN A 125 -4.04 -17.96 -11.00
CA GLN A 125 -3.05 -18.71 -10.21
C GLN A 125 -2.61 -19.98 -10.98
N PRO A 126 -1.33 -20.38 -10.88
CA PRO A 126 -0.25 -19.85 -10.03
C PRO A 126 0.57 -18.71 -10.67
N PHE A 127 0.31 -18.36 -11.94
CA PHE A 127 1.12 -17.40 -12.71
C PHE A 127 1.18 -16.02 -12.06
N LEU A 128 0.06 -15.57 -11.47
CA LEU A 128 0.01 -14.31 -10.73
C LEU A 128 1.02 -14.31 -9.57
N SER A 129 1.00 -15.35 -8.75
CA SER A 129 1.91 -15.44 -7.60
C SER A 129 3.37 -15.49 -8.01
N TRP A 130 3.70 -16.19 -9.07
CA TRP A 130 5.07 -16.24 -9.59
C TRP A 130 5.52 -14.89 -10.15
N GLY A 131 4.68 -14.25 -10.94
CA GLY A 131 4.97 -12.94 -11.50
C GLY A 131 5.20 -11.87 -10.44
N VAL A 132 4.35 -11.82 -9.40
CA VAL A 132 4.51 -10.87 -8.30
C VAL A 132 5.78 -11.16 -7.48
N ARG A 133 6.08 -12.43 -7.19
CA ARG A 133 7.32 -12.80 -6.48
C ARG A 133 8.56 -12.40 -7.28
N LEU A 134 8.59 -12.65 -8.59
CA LEU A 134 9.69 -12.28 -9.46
C LEU A 134 9.89 -10.75 -9.48
N ARG A 135 8.81 -9.99 -9.61
CA ARG A 135 8.84 -8.53 -9.55
C ARG A 135 9.43 -8.03 -8.22
N LEU A 136 8.98 -8.56 -7.10
CA LEU A 136 9.51 -8.17 -5.78
C LEU A 136 10.98 -8.53 -5.60
N VAL A 137 11.45 -9.66 -6.15
CA VAL A 137 12.88 -10.01 -6.15
C VAL A 137 13.68 -9.00 -6.97
N ARG A 138 13.22 -8.69 -8.20
CA ARG A 138 13.84 -7.68 -9.05
C ARG A 138 13.92 -6.32 -8.35
N ASP A 139 12.83 -5.85 -7.76
CA ASP A 139 12.77 -4.55 -7.08
C ASP A 139 13.74 -4.52 -5.89
N ARG A 140 13.89 -5.63 -5.17
CA ARG A 140 14.90 -5.76 -4.09
C ARG A 140 16.34 -5.70 -4.60
N ILE A 141 16.62 -6.28 -5.77
CA ILE A 141 17.96 -6.23 -6.40
C ILE A 141 18.28 -4.80 -6.83
N ILE A 142 17.31 -4.12 -7.44
CA ILE A 142 17.46 -2.72 -7.87
C ILE A 142 17.72 -1.83 -6.63
N ALA A 143 16.90 -1.97 -5.60
CA ALA A 143 17.04 -1.19 -4.36
C ALA A 143 18.37 -1.44 -3.61
N ARG A 144 19.03 -2.58 -3.82
CA ARG A 144 20.38 -2.83 -3.27
C ARG A 144 21.46 -1.99 -3.94
N LYS A 145 21.26 -1.57 -5.18
CA LYS A 145 22.22 -0.74 -5.92
C LYS A 145 22.15 0.75 -5.51
N GLU A 146 21.06 1.14 -4.85
CA GLU A 146 20.84 2.51 -4.36
C GLU A 146 21.35 2.72 -2.92
N ASN A 147 21.90 1.68 -2.30
CA ASN A 147 22.50 1.67 -0.96
C ASN A 147 23.98 1.33 -1.06
#